data_7b07ae26cd0a21e7444df84b1fd066c2
#
_entry.id   7b07ae26cd0a21e7444df84b1fd066c2
#
_cell.length_a   1.000
_cell.length_b   1.000
_cell.length_c   1.000
_cell.angle_alpha   90.00
_cell.angle_beta   90.00
_cell.angle_gamma   90.00
#
_symmetry.space_group_name_H-M   'P 1'
#
loop_
_entity.id
_entity.type
_entity.pdbx_description
1 polymer ?
#
loop_
_entity_poly.entity_id
_entity_poly.type
_entity_poly.pdbx_seq_one_letter_code
_entity_poly.pdbx_strand_id
1 'polypeptide(L)'
;RINNDIEGAYVFSSGKNMGVFKAVGFPEDVGEFYRLDEYEGYAWTAHGRYPTNTPGWWGGAHPFSLLDYTIVHNGEISSYDANRRFMEMFGYKCTLLTDTEVITYIFDYLNRKQKLDLEDIASIIAAPFWSEIDRMEPEKAEKLKYFRNAFSSLLITGPFSIILGYTGGIMALNDRLKLRSMVVAEKKDMVYIASEECAIRAICPDVEKVWSPRGGEPVIVELN
;
A
#
# COMPACT_ATOMS: atom_id res chain seq x y z
N ARG A 1 -16.32 16.70 3.01
CA ARG A 1 -16.57 18.11 3.36
C ARG A 1 -15.46 18.63 4.27
N ILE A 2 -15.14 17.97 5.39
CA ILE A 2 -14.08 18.42 6.31
C ILE A 2 -12.77 18.63 5.55
N ASN A 3 -12.26 17.62 4.87
CA ASN A 3 -10.96 17.67 4.18
C ASN A 3 -10.88 18.68 3.00
N ASN A 4 -12.04 19.19 2.53
CA ASN A 4 -12.07 20.08 1.37
C ASN A 4 -12.42 21.54 1.72
N ASP A 5 -13.20 21.73 2.78
CA ASP A 5 -13.88 22.99 3.03
C ASP A 5 -13.53 23.61 4.40
N ILE A 6 -12.85 22.85 5.28
CA ILE A 6 -12.51 23.29 6.63
C ILE A 6 -10.99 23.36 6.78
N GLU A 7 -10.48 24.55 6.99
CA GLU A 7 -9.06 24.77 7.30
C GLU A 7 -8.74 24.33 8.74
N GLY A 8 -7.59 23.70 8.94
CA GLY A 8 -7.12 23.27 10.26
C GLY A 8 -7.69 21.92 10.75
N ALA A 9 -8.52 21.22 9.94
CA ALA A 9 -9.04 19.91 10.29
C ALA A 9 -8.91 18.95 9.10
N TYR A 10 -8.46 17.71 9.37
CA TYR A 10 -8.34 16.67 8.37
C TYR A 10 -8.75 15.31 8.93
N VAL A 11 -9.61 14.60 8.22
CA VAL A 11 -10.03 13.23 8.55
C VAL A 11 -9.19 12.26 7.71
N PHE A 12 -8.32 11.50 8.34
CA PHE A 12 -7.51 10.49 7.67
C PHE A 12 -8.28 9.22 7.35
N SER A 13 -9.12 8.79 8.28
CA SER A 13 -9.90 7.58 8.17
C SER A 13 -11.23 7.75 8.86
N SER A 14 -12.22 7.03 8.40
CA SER A 14 -13.53 6.89 9.05
C SER A 14 -13.92 5.41 9.20
N GLY A 15 -12.95 4.51 9.15
CA GLY A 15 -13.13 3.09 9.38
C GLY A 15 -13.57 2.79 10.81
N LYS A 16 -14.37 1.74 10.99
CA LYS A 16 -14.96 1.37 12.29
C LYS A 16 -13.92 0.83 13.27
N ASN A 17 -12.95 0.07 12.78
CA ASN A 17 -11.97 -0.68 13.58
C ASN A 17 -10.53 -0.32 13.20
N MET A 18 -10.27 0.93 12.85
CA MET A 18 -8.96 1.38 12.43
C MET A 18 -8.56 2.67 13.14
N GLY A 19 -7.34 2.72 13.66
CA GLY A 19 -6.68 3.91 14.14
C GLY A 19 -5.54 4.32 13.22
N VAL A 20 -5.30 5.62 13.07
CA VAL A 20 -4.20 6.19 12.28
C VAL A 20 -3.42 7.16 13.12
N PHE A 21 -2.14 6.90 13.29
CA PHE A 21 -1.22 7.71 14.07
C PHE A 21 -0.14 8.26 13.16
N LYS A 22 -0.06 9.57 13.02
CA LYS A 22 0.88 10.26 12.12
C LYS A 22 1.54 11.43 12.83
N ALA A 23 2.83 11.54 12.67
CA ALA A 23 3.59 12.70 13.14
C ALA A 23 4.89 12.88 12.34
N VAL A 24 5.56 13.99 12.55
CA VAL A 24 6.93 14.25 12.12
C VAL A 24 7.82 14.13 13.35
N GLY A 25 8.81 13.25 13.31
CA GLY A 25 9.73 12.97 14.41
C GLY A 25 10.34 11.58 14.27
N PHE A 26 11.10 11.18 15.26
CA PHE A 26 11.59 9.81 15.34
C PHE A 26 10.44 8.85 15.67
N PRO A 27 10.46 7.62 15.13
CA PRO A 27 9.41 6.63 15.39
C PRO A 27 9.13 6.39 16.88
N GLU A 28 10.19 6.41 17.70
CA GLU A 28 10.12 6.21 19.14
C GLU A 28 9.31 7.33 19.81
N ASP A 29 9.60 8.60 19.46
CA ASP A 29 8.90 9.77 20.00
C ASP A 29 7.42 9.76 19.60
N VAL A 30 7.12 9.32 18.38
CA VAL A 30 5.74 9.18 17.89
C VAL A 30 5.00 8.09 18.65
N GLY A 31 5.67 6.96 18.91
CA GLY A 31 5.14 5.86 19.70
C GLY A 31 4.79 6.28 21.13
N GLU A 32 5.70 6.98 21.79
CA GLU A 32 5.51 7.51 23.13
C GLU A 32 4.40 8.58 23.19
N PHE A 33 4.43 9.54 22.25
CA PHE A 33 3.43 10.62 22.20
C PHE A 33 2.00 10.10 22.06
N TYR A 34 1.78 9.11 21.23
CA TYR A 34 0.46 8.50 21.03
C TYR A 34 0.17 7.37 22.02
N ARG A 35 1.12 6.98 22.87
CA ARG A 35 0.98 5.88 23.85
C ARG A 35 0.57 4.59 23.12
N LEU A 36 1.31 4.24 22.06
CA LEU A 36 0.95 3.09 21.20
C LEU A 36 0.99 1.76 21.93
N ASP A 37 1.69 1.67 23.05
CA ASP A 37 1.74 0.52 23.96
C ASP A 37 0.41 0.25 24.68
N GLU A 38 -0.53 1.19 24.67
CA GLU A 38 -1.87 1.03 25.24
C GLU A 38 -2.91 0.51 24.22
N TYR A 39 -2.53 0.37 22.95
CA TYR A 39 -3.43 -0.09 21.91
C TYR A 39 -3.19 -1.55 21.56
N GLU A 40 -4.29 -2.28 21.34
CA GLU A 40 -4.27 -3.63 20.82
C GLU A 40 -4.84 -3.67 19.41
N GLY A 41 -4.22 -4.45 18.53
CA GLY A 41 -4.65 -4.61 17.15
C GLY A 41 -4.22 -5.95 16.59
N TYR A 42 -5.07 -6.54 15.78
CA TYR A 42 -4.76 -7.80 15.07
C TYR A 42 -3.84 -7.60 13.87
N ALA A 43 -3.75 -6.37 13.36
CA ALA A 43 -2.87 -5.99 12.26
C ALA A 43 -2.27 -4.60 12.50
N TRP A 44 -0.99 -4.47 12.21
CA TRP A 44 -0.25 -3.23 12.34
C TRP A 44 0.50 -2.94 11.06
N THR A 45 0.37 -1.71 10.55
CA THR A 45 1.20 -1.20 9.45
C THR A 45 1.99 0.01 9.95
N ALA A 46 3.28 0.06 9.66
CA ALA A 46 4.15 1.14 10.09
C ALA A 46 5.15 1.52 9.01
N HIS A 47 5.55 2.79 8.99
CA HIS A 47 6.59 3.27 8.09
C HIS A 47 7.31 4.48 8.66
N GLY A 48 8.63 4.37 8.82
CA GLY A 48 9.52 5.49 9.09
C GLY A 48 9.94 6.16 7.77
N ARG A 49 9.24 7.22 7.38
CA ARG A 49 9.52 7.94 6.14
C ARG A 49 10.67 8.92 6.30
N TYR A 50 11.68 8.79 5.44
CA TYR A 50 12.66 9.86 5.23
C TYR A 50 12.29 10.62 3.94
N PRO A 51 11.85 11.89 4.01
CA PRO A 51 11.43 12.64 2.84
C PRO A 51 12.63 12.96 1.94
N THR A 52 12.54 12.61 0.65
CA THR A 52 13.59 12.88 -0.34
C THR A 52 13.27 14.07 -1.22
N ASN A 53 12.05 14.16 -1.75
CA ASN A 53 11.63 15.17 -2.72
C ASN A 53 10.56 16.15 -2.19
N THR A 54 10.09 15.96 -0.96
CA THR A 54 9.07 16.80 -0.34
C THR A 54 9.50 17.20 1.06
N PRO A 55 9.07 18.37 1.58
CA PRO A 55 9.34 18.73 2.97
C PRO A 55 8.74 17.70 3.92
N GLY A 56 9.42 17.51 5.06
CA GLY A 56 8.86 16.74 6.17
C GLY A 56 7.68 17.48 6.79
N TRP A 57 6.47 16.95 6.64
CA TRP A 57 5.26 17.51 7.23
C TRP A 57 4.25 16.38 7.52
N TRP A 58 3.32 16.63 8.41
CA TRP A 58 2.38 15.63 8.89
C TRP A 58 1.55 14.97 7.75
N GLY A 59 1.13 15.76 6.76
CA GLY A 59 0.35 15.24 5.64
C GLY A 59 1.10 14.24 4.76
N GLY A 60 2.44 14.40 4.66
CA GLY A 60 3.32 13.47 3.95
C GLY A 60 3.73 12.25 4.78
N ALA A 61 3.50 12.23 6.09
CA ALA A 61 3.82 11.08 6.92
C ALA A 61 2.89 9.89 6.61
N HIS A 62 3.39 8.67 6.79
CA HIS A 62 2.61 7.45 6.65
C HIS A 62 1.90 7.06 7.96
N PRO A 63 0.86 6.24 7.90
CA PRO A 63 0.22 5.70 6.69
C PRO A 63 -0.69 6.72 5.99
N PHE A 64 -1.09 6.38 4.75
CA PHE A 64 -2.19 7.04 4.04
C PHE A 64 -3.43 6.18 4.15
N SER A 65 -4.58 6.80 4.40
CA SER A 65 -5.79 6.06 4.71
C SER A 65 -7.02 6.66 4.06
N LEU A 66 -7.94 5.80 3.65
CA LEU A 66 -9.25 6.16 3.14
C LEU A 66 -10.27 5.09 3.55
N LEU A 67 -11.29 5.47 4.30
CA LEU A 67 -12.24 4.52 4.88
C LEU A 67 -11.50 3.43 5.69
N ASP A 68 -11.67 2.16 5.31
CA ASP A 68 -11.06 1.00 5.95
C ASP A 68 -9.71 0.58 5.35
N TYR A 69 -9.16 1.38 4.42
CA TYR A 69 -7.85 1.12 3.83
C TYR A 69 -6.77 1.96 4.50
N THR A 70 -5.63 1.34 4.73
CA THR A 70 -4.40 2.01 5.16
C THR A 70 -3.23 1.50 4.35
N ILE A 71 -2.40 2.41 3.82
CA ILE A 71 -1.26 2.07 2.97
C ILE A 71 0.01 2.69 3.52
N VAL A 72 1.04 1.87 3.61
CA VAL A 72 2.42 2.31 3.74
C VAL A 72 3.19 1.97 2.46
N HIS A 73 4.10 2.84 2.04
CA HIS A 73 4.80 2.74 0.78
C HIS A 73 6.27 3.10 0.95
N ASN A 74 7.14 2.21 0.52
CA ASN A 74 8.56 2.47 0.36
C ASN A 74 8.91 2.46 -1.13
N GLY A 75 9.17 3.62 -1.67
CA GLY A 75 9.50 3.78 -3.08
C GLY A 75 9.22 5.18 -3.59
N GLU A 76 9.27 5.31 -4.90
CA GLU A 76 8.91 6.52 -5.63
C GLU A 76 8.43 6.14 -7.02
N ILE A 77 7.15 6.42 -7.31
CA ILE A 77 6.56 6.04 -8.58
C ILE A 77 6.77 7.10 -9.65
N SER A 78 7.30 6.70 -10.79
CA SER A 78 7.51 7.60 -11.94
C SER A 78 6.22 7.90 -12.71
N SER A 79 5.16 7.14 -12.49
CA SER A 79 3.83 7.33 -13.10
C SER A 79 2.90 8.26 -12.29
N TYR A 80 3.40 8.91 -11.23
CA TYR A 80 2.61 9.72 -10.29
C TYR A 80 1.61 10.66 -10.96
N ASP A 81 2.09 11.51 -11.88
CA ASP A 81 1.22 12.51 -12.54
C ASP A 81 0.13 11.88 -13.41
N ALA A 82 0.44 10.78 -14.11
CA ALA A 82 -0.53 10.06 -14.92
C ALA A 82 -1.60 9.41 -14.04
N ASN A 83 -1.19 8.72 -12.99
CA ASN A 83 -2.09 8.09 -12.04
C ASN A 83 -2.96 9.14 -11.32
N ARG A 84 -2.37 10.23 -10.85
CA ARG A 84 -3.08 11.33 -10.18
C ARG A 84 -4.18 11.91 -11.07
N ARG A 85 -3.83 12.33 -12.31
CA ARG A 85 -4.79 12.90 -13.26
C ARG A 85 -5.94 11.95 -13.55
N PHE A 86 -5.65 10.66 -13.69
CA PHE A 86 -6.69 9.66 -13.88
C PHE A 86 -7.63 9.59 -12.67
N MET A 87 -7.11 9.58 -11.45
CA MET A 87 -7.92 9.55 -10.23
C MET A 87 -8.75 10.84 -10.06
N GLU A 88 -8.19 11.99 -10.41
CA GLU A 88 -8.91 13.27 -10.39
C GLU A 88 -10.13 13.29 -11.33
N MET A 89 -10.07 12.60 -12.48
CA MET A 89 -11.22 12.44 -13.38
C MET A 89 -12.40 11.70 -12.73
N PHE A 90 -12.14 10.84 -11.73
CA PHE A 90 -13.15 10.12 -10.95
C PHE A 90 -13.54 10.83 -9.64
N GLY A 91 -13.14 12.09 -9.49
CA GLY A 91 -13.53 12.96 -8.38
C GLY A 91 -12.69 12.81 -7.10
N TYR A 92 -11.55 12.10 -7.16
CA TYR A 92 -10.60 12.09 -6.05
C TYR A 92 -9.81 13.40 -6.04
N LYS A 93 -9.55 13.93 -4.86
CA LYS A 93 -8.76 15.15 -4.67
C LYS A 93 -7.42 14.79 -4.04
N CYS A 94 -6.36 14.87 -4.83
CA CYS A 94 -4.99 14.57 -4.38
C CYS A 94 -4.36 15.83 -3.79
N THR A 95 -4.56 16.06 -2.50
CA THR A 95 -4.18 17.31 -1.80
C THR A 95 -2.90 17.18 -0.97
N LEU A 96 -2.46 15.97 -0.68
CA LEU A 96 -1.30 15.70 0.14
C LEU A 96 0.01 15.66 -0.66
N LEU A 97 -0.10 15.76 -1.99
CA LEU A 97 1.03 15.86 -2.95
C LEU A 97 2.04 14.70 -2.82
N THR A 98 1.55 13.51 -2.57
CA THR A 98 2.38 12.31 -2.50
C THR A 98 1.81 11.20 -3.36
N ASP A 99 2.70 10.36 -3.86
CA ASP A 99 2.36 9.17 -4.64
C ASP A 99 1.57 8.13 -3.83
N THR A 100 1.84 8.03 -2.54
CA THR A 100 1.13 7.11 -1.65
C THR A 100 -0.35 7.48 -1.47
N GLU A 101 -0.69 8.77 -1.45
CA GLU A 101 -2.08 9.23 -1.49
C GLU A 101 -2.79 8.69 -2.73
N VAL A 102 -2.15 8.83 -3.89
CA VAL A 102 -2.71 8.38 -5.17
C VAL A 102 -2.88 6.86 -5.18
N ILE A 103 -1.89 6.11 -4.69
CA ILE A 103 -1.98 4.65 -4.56
C ILE A 103 -3.18 4.25 -3.70
N THR A 104 -3.42 4.95 -2.58
CA THR A 104 -4.57 4.69 -1.70
C THR A 104 -5.89 4.87 -2.44
N TYR A 105 -5.99 5.92 -3.26
CA TYR A 105 -7.19 6.17 -4.08
C TYR A 105 -7.35 5.14 -5.20
N ILE A 106 -6.27 4.64 -5.79
CA ILE A 106 -6.31 3.56 -6.79
C ILE A 106 -6.92 2.30 -6.18
N PHE A 107 -6.50 1.90 -4.97
CA PHE A 107 -7.07 0.75 -4.28
C PHE A 107 -8.57 0.94 -3.99
N ASP A 108 -8.96 2.10 -3.47
CA ASP A 108 -10.38 2.42 -3.25
C ASP A 108 -11.20 2.35 -4.55
N TYR A 109 -10.67 2.93 -5.63
CA TYR A 109 -11.33 2.92 -6.92
C TYR A 109 -11.51 1.50 -7.48
N LEU A 110 -10.43 0.72 -7.52
CA LEU A 110 -10.47 -0.62 -8.11
C LEU A 110 -11.26 -1.61 -7.25
N ASN A 111 -11.07 -1.63 -5.94
CA ASN A 111 -11.75 -2.58 -5.07
C ASN A 111 -13.19 -2.13 -4.75
N ARG A 112 -13.37 -0.94 -4.16
CA ARG A 112 -14.68 -0.53 -3.68
C ARG A 112 -15.64 -0.13 -4.81
N LYS A 113 -15.17 0.63 -5.84
CA LYS A 113 -16.03 1.12 -6.92
C LYS A 113 -16.12 0.13 -8.09
N GLN A 114 -15.00 -0.49 -8.51
CA GLN A 114 -14.98 -1.43 -9.63
C GLN A 114 -15.24 -2.87 -9.19
N LYS A 115 -15.22 -3.18 -7.87
CA LYS A 115 -15.47 -4.50 -7.31
C LYS A 115 -14.47 -5.58 -7.73
N LEU A 116 -13.24 -5.18 -8.01
CA LEU A 116 -12.16 -6.11 -8.32
C LEU A 116 -11.57 -6.68 -7.01
N ASP A 117 -11.14 -7.93 -7.05
CA ASP A 117 -10.38 -8.53 -5.95
C ASP A 117 -8.93 -8.02 -5.90
N LEU A 118 -8.22 -8.36 -4.83
CA LEU A 118 -6.86 -7.85 -4.60
C LEU A 118 -5.83 -8.43 -5.57
N GLU A 119 -6.01 -9.67 -6.03
CA GLU A 119 -5.18 -10.30 -7.06
C GLU A 119 -5.32 -9.58 -8.40
N ASP A 120 -6.53 -9.24 -8.77
CA ASP A 120 -6.81 -8.48 -9.99
C ASP A 120 -6.23 -7.06 -9.90
N ILE A 121 -6.36 -6.42 -8.77
CA ILE A 121 -5.74 -5.11 -8.51
C ILE A 121 -4.22 -5.19 -8.63
N ALA A 122 -3.57 -6.19 -8.04
CA ALA A 122 -2.14 -6.42 -8.21
C ALA A 122 -1.76 -6.55 -9.69
N SER A 123 -2.57 -7.32 -10.44
CA SER A 123 -2.37 -7.53 -11.87
C SER A 123 -2.58 -6.27 -12.73
N ILE A 124 -3.27 -5.26 -12.22
CA ILE A 124 -3.44 -3.95 -12.86
C ILE A 124 -2.27 -3.03 -12.53
N ILE A 125 -2.00 -2.84 -11.23
CA ILE A 125 -1.03 -1.84 -10.79
C ILE A 125 0.43 -2.28 -10.98
N ALA A 126 0.71 -3.59 -10.88
CA ALA A 126 2.01 -4.23 -11.15
C ALA A 126 1.93 -5.17 -12.37
N ALA A 127 1.22 -4.76 -13.41
CA ALA A 127 0.89 -5.61 -14.55
C ALA A 127 2.12 -6.33 -15.14
N PRO A 128 2.03 -7.63 -15.44
CA PRO A 128 3.07 -8.40 -16.11
C PRO A 128 3.44 -7.80 -17.47
N PHE A 129 4.64 -8.10 -17.95
CA PHE A 129 5.04 -7.70 -19.30
C PHE A 129 4.22 -8.38 -20.38
N TRP A 130 4.06 -7.75 -21.52
CA TRP A 130 3.33 -8.34 -22.65
C TRP A 130 3.89 -9.71 -23.06
N SER A 131 5.21 -9.86 -23.08
CA SER A 131 5.88 -11.13 -23.37
C SER A 131 5.63 -12.23 -22.36
N GLU A 132 5.28 -11.91 -21.13
CA GLU A 132 4.87 -12.86 -20.11
C GLU A 132 3.40 -13.23 -20.29
N ILE A 133 2.54 -12.24 -20.52
CA ILE A 133 1.11 -12.45 -20.81
C ILE A 133 0.91 -13.37 -22.00
N ASP A 134 1.68 -13.18 -23.09
CA ASP A 134 1.56 -13.99 -24.31
C ASP A 134 1.99 -15.47 -24.14
N ARG A 135 2.63 -15.81 -23.01
CA ARG A 135 3.02 -17.18 -22.63
C ARG A 135 2.07 -17.83 -21.63
N MET A 136 1.07 -17.09 -21.16
CA MET A 136 0.08 -17.59 -20.19
C MET A 136 -1.02 -18.37 -20.88
N GLU A 137 -1.79 -19.13 -20.10
CA GLU A 137 -3.00 -19.79 -20.59
C GLU A 137 -3.96 -18.76 -21.21
N PRO A 138 -4.65 -19.12 -22.31
CA PRO A 138 -5.43 -18.17 -23.11
C PRO A 138 -6.43 -17.34 -22.32
N GLU A 139 -7.18 -17.94 -21.42
CA GLU A 139 -8.18 -17.26 -20.58
C GLU A 139 -7.53 -16.21 -19.68
N LYS A 140 -6.45 -16.57 -19.01
CA LYS A 140 -5.69 -15.65 -18.14
C LYS A 140 -5.04 -14.52 -18.95
N ALA A 141 -4.48 -14.85 -20.10
CA ALA A 141 -3.88 -13.88 -21.02
C ALA A 141 -4.91 -12.86 -21.51
N GLU A 142 -6.12 -13.29 -21.88
CA GLU A 142 -7.20 -12.42 -22.33
C GLU A 142 -7.65 -11.46 -21.20
N LYS A 143 -7.86 -11.98 -19.99
CA LYS A 143 -8.19 -11.17 -18.80
C LYS A 143 -7.13 -10.08 -18.55
N LEU A 144 -5.86 -10.45 -18.57
CA LEU A 144 -4.76 -9.51 -18.34
C LEU A 144 -4.61 -8.47 -19.47
N LYS A 145 -4.81 -8.87 -20.72
CA LYS A 145 -4.86 -7.95 -21.88
C LYS A 145 -6.00 -6.94 -21.73
N TYR A 146 -7.18 -7.40 -21.30
CA TYR A 146 -8.29 -6.51 -20.98
C TYR A 146 -7.92 -5.51 -19.89
N PHE A 147 -7.36 -5.95 -18.75
CA PHE A 147 -6.96 -5.07 -17.67
C PHE A 147 -5.93 -4.03 -18.11
N ARG A 148 -4.93 -4.45 -18.89
CA ARG A 148 -3.91 -3.54 -19.40
C ARG A 148 -4.44 -2.47 -20.35
N ASN A 149 -5.50 -2.79 -21.09
CA ASN A 149 -6.16 -1.81 -21.97
C ASN A 149 -7.13 -0.92 -21.19
N ALA A 150 -7.99 -1.51 -20.37
CA ALA A 150 -9.02 -0.78 -19.64
C ALA A 150 -8.45 0.13 -18.53
N PHE A 151 -7.39 -0.31 -17.84
CA PHE A 151 -6.79 0.36 -16.69
C PHE A 151 -5.34 0.80 -16.93
N SER A 152 -4.96 1.05 -18.17
CA SER A 152 -3.58 1.41 -18.53
C SER A 152 -3.00 2.59 -17.73
N SER A 153 -3.82 3.58 -17.39
CA SER A 153 -3.45 4.75 -16.61
C SER A 153 -3.26 4.46 -15.11
N LEU A 154 -3.61 3.27 -14.66
CA LEU A 154 -3.43 2.81 -13.27
C LEU A 154 -2.22 1.91 -13.10
N LEU A 155 -1.51 1.57 -14.18
CA LEU A 155 -0.22 0.91 -14.08
C LEU A 155 0.75 1.81 -13.28
N ILE A 156 1.31 1.25 -12.23
CA ILE A 156 2.34 1.93 -11.43
C ILE A 156 3.71 1.56 -12.00
N THR A 157 4.50 2.57 -12.32
CA THR A 157 5.88 2.41 -12.78
C THR A 157 6.85 3.06 -11.81
N GLY A 158 8.08 2.55 -11.76
CA GLY A 158 9.09 2.92 -10.78
C GLY A 158 9.19 1.92 -9.63
N PRO A 159 10.17 2.10 -8.73
CA PRO A 159 10.36 1.22 -7.58
C PRO A 159 9.29 1.46 -6.53
N PHE A 160 8.58 0.40 -6.14
CA PHE A 160 7.66 0.46 -5.01
C PHE A 160 7.58 -0.86 -4.24
N SER A 161 7.33 -0.72 -2.96
CA SER A 161 6.92 -1.78 -2.05
C SER A 161 5.82 -1.21 -1.16
N ILE A 162 4.64 -1.78 -1.22
CA ILE A 162 3.46 -1.32 -0.49
C ILE A 162 2.94 -2.40 0.44
N ILE A 163 2.39 -1.97 1.57
CA ILE A 163 1.58 -2.82 2.44
C ILE A 163 0.25 -2.11 2.64
N LEU A 164 -0.81 -2.78 2.23
CA LEU A 164 -2.20 -2.37 2.42
C LEU A 164 -2.79 -3.13 3.60
N GLY A 165 -3.24 -2.42 4.63
CA GLY A 165 -4.14 -2.95 5.64
C GLY A 165 -5.58 -2.65 5.27
N TYR A 166 -6.47 -3.61 5.48
CA TYR A 166 -7.91 -3.47 5.24
C TYR A 166 -8.70 -4.28 6.27
N THR A 167 -10.01 -4.06 6.33
CA THR A 167 -10.86 -4.86 7.22
C THR A 167 -10.80 -6.33 6.80
N GLY A 168 -10.23 -7.15 7.66
CA GLY A 168 -10.11 -8.60 7.45
C GLY A 168 -8.74 -9.06 6.94
N GLY A 169 -7.75 -8.17 6.73
CA GLY A 169 -6.45 -8.66 6.32
C GLY A 169 -5.40 -7.61 5.98
N ILE A 170 -4.32 -8.13 5.43
CA ILE A 170 -3.19 -7.35 4.90
C ILE A 170 -2.83 -7.88 3.52
N MET A 171 -2.54 -6.98 2.59
CA MET A 171 -1.92 -7.31 1.31
C MET A 171 -0.58 -6.59 1.18
N ALA A 172 0.44 -7.30 0.73
CA ALA A 172 1.72 -6.70 0.37
C ALA A 172 2.04 -6.94 -1.11
N LEU A 173 2.63 -5.95 -1.76
CA LEU A 173 2.97 -6.01 -3.17
C LEU A 173 4.19 -5.13 -3.45
N ASN A 174 5.13 -5.63 -4.22
CA ASN A 174 6.22 -4.85 -4.77
C ASN A 174 6.11 -4.67 -6.28
N ASP A 175 6.89 -3.74 -6.82
CA ASP A 175 6.90 -3.48 -8.26
C ASP A 175 7.26 -4.74 -9.07
N ARG A 176 6.76 -4.80 -10.31
CA ARG A 176 6.91 -5.96 -11.19
C ARG A 176 8.36 -6.34 -11.54
N LEU A 177 9.31 -5.41 -11.37
CA LEU A 177 10.74 -5.63 -11.56
C LEU A 177 11.46 -5.99 -10.27
N LYS A 178 10.74 -5.87 -9.12
CA LYS A 178 11.31 -6.05 -7.78
C LYS A 178 12.51 -5.14 -7.53
N LEU A 179 12.37 -3.88 -7.87
CA LEU A 179 13.37 -2.84 -7.60
C LEU A 179 13.44 -2.49 -6.11
N ARG A 180 12.32 -2.67 -5.40
CA ARG A 180 12.27 -2.60 -3.93
C ARG A 180 12.23 -4.00 -3.33
N SER A 181 12.94 -4.16 -2.22
CA SER A 181 12.92 -5.39 -1.44
C SER A 181 11.62 -5.54 -0.65
N MET A 182 11.23 -6.78 -0.46
CA MET A 182 10.16 -7.21 0.44
C MET A 182 10.48 -8.60 0.94
N VAL A 183 10.34 -8.79 2.24
CA VAL A 183 10.52 -10.06 2.92
C VAL A 183 9.27 -10.36 3.72
N VAL A 184 8.83 -11.60 3.65
CA VAL A 184 7.70 -12.13 4.40
C VAL A 184 8.20 -13.25 5.30
N ALA A 185 7.70 -13.32 6.50
CA ALA A 185 8.00 -14.40 7.42
C ALA A 185 6.75 -14.85 8.16
N GLU A 186 6.74 -16.11 8.56
CA GLU A 186 5.66 -16.74 9.32
C GLU A 186 6.19 -17.35 10.61
N LYS A 187 5.39 -17.25 11.65
CA LYS A 187 5.56 -18.00 12.88
C LYS A 187 4.18 -18.28 13.46
N LYS A 188 3.80 -19.55 13.52
CA LYS A 188 2.45 -20.01 13.93
C LYS A 188 1.37 -19.31 13.09
N ASP A 189 0.47 -18.58 13.73
CA ASP A 189 -0.61 -17.79 13.16
C ASP A 189 -0.26 -16.32 12.87
N MET A 190 1.04 -15.96 13.03
CA MET A 190 1.52 -14.62 12.79
C MET A 190 2.27 -14.51 11.48
N VAL A 191 1.98 -13.46 10.70
CA VAL A 191 2.70 -13.11 9.47
C VAL A 191 3.38 -11.76 9.65
N TYR A 192 4.63 -11.69 9.27
CA TYR A 192 5.47 -10.50 9.32
C TYR A 192 5.88 -10.09 7.91
N ILE A 193 5.76 -8.82 7.60
CA ILE A 193 6.14 -8.28 6.29
C ILE A 193 6.98 -7.03 6.51
N ALA A 194 8.16 -6.98 5.90
CA ALA A 194 9.04 -5.82 6.01
C ALA A 194 9.88 -5.62 4.74
N SER A 195 10.52 -4.46 4.63
CA SER A 195 11.51 -4.21 3.57
C SER A 195 12.75 -5.09 3.72
N GLU A 196 13.11 -5.45 4.97
CA GLU A 196 14.33 -6.22 5.29
C GLU A 196 14.06 -7.27 6.37
N GLU A 197 14.72 -8.43 6.25
CA GLU A 197 14.59 -9.52 7.21
C GLU A 197 15.07 -9.14 8.62
N CYS A 198 16.08 -8.28 8.73
CA CYS A 198 16.58 -7.84 10.03
C CYS A 198 15.50 -7.12 10.86
N ALA A 199 14.61 -6.38 10.23
CA ALA A 199 13.49 -5.74 10.92
C ALA A 199 12.50 -6.77 11.49
N ILE A 200 12.23 -7.83 10.75
CA ILE A 200 11.39 -8.95 11.23
C ILE A 200 12.07 -9.66 12.40
N ARG A 201 13.36 -9.98 12.27
CA ARG A 201 14.10 -10.69 13.31
C ARG A 201 14.32 -9.86 14.58
N ALA A 202 14.27 -8.55 14.49
CA ALA A 202 14.29 -7.69 15.68
C ALA A 202 13.04 -7.89 16.56
N ILE A 203 11.89 -8.21 15.93
CA ILE A 203 10.62 -8.45 16.64
C ILE A 203 10.42 -9.93 16.93
N CYS A 204 10.78 -10.79 15.98
CA CYS A 204 10.62 -12.25 16.06
C CYS A 204 11.91 -12.95 15.60
N PRO A 205 12.88 -13.19 16.49
CA PRO A 205 14.18 -13.77 16.12
C PRO A 205 14.10 -15.19 15.55
N ASP A 206 13.11 -15.96 15.97
CA ASP A 206 12.91 -17.38 15.72
C ASP A 206 11.75 -17.68 14.77
N VAL A 207 11.63 -16.89 13.68
CA VAL A 207 10.66 -17.15 12.62
C VAL A 207 10.82 -18.56 12.03
N GLU A 208 9.71 -19.18 11.64
CA GLU A 208 9.69 -20.56 11.14
C GLU A 208 9.91 -20.63 9.64
N LYS A 209 9.43 -19.65 8.90
CA LYS A 209 9.58 -19.56 7.45
C LYS A 209 9.86 -18.13 7.04
N VAL A 210 10.78 -17.96 6.08
CA VAL A 210 11.13 -16.66 5.49
C VAL A 210 11.19 -16.82 3.98
N TRP A 211 10.58 -15.89 3.26
CA TRP A 211 10.70 -15.86 1.80
C TRP A 211 10.58 -14.44 1.27
N SER A 212 10.90 -14.28 0.01
CA SER A 212 10.78 -13.01 -0.69
C SER A 212 9.89 -13.21 -1.91
N PRO A 213 8.70 -12.57 -2.00
CA PRO A 213 7.79 -12.73 -3.12
C PRO A 213 8.44 -12.26 -4.43
N ARG A 214 7.95 -12.73 -5.55
CA ARG A 214 8.40 -12.27 -6.88
C ARG A 214 7.89 -10.85 -7.14
N GLY A 215 8.51 -10.16 -8.10
CA GLY A 215 8.03 -8.86 -8.54
C GLY A 215 6.60 -8.96 -9.09
N GLY A 216 5.70 -8.08 -8.59
CA GLY A 216 4.29 -8.09 -8.96
C GLY A 216 3.45 -9.24 -8.37
N GLU A 217 4.03 -10.10 -7.54
CA GLU A 217 3.32 -11.18 -6.84
C GLU A 217 2.74 -10.64 -5.53
N PRO A 218 1.40 -10.61 -5.37
CA PRO A 218 0.79 -10.17 -4.12
C PRO A 218 0.93 -11.24 -3.03
N VAL A 219 1.17 -10.79 -1.82
CA VAL A 219 1.03 -11.59 -0.60
C VAL A 219 -0.22 -11.11 0.11
N ILE A 220 -1.24 -11.95 0.18
CA ILE A 220 -2.52 -11.63 0.80
C ILE A 220 -2.66 -12.51 2.04
N VAL A 221 -2.90 -11.88 3.16
CA VAL A 221 -3.10 -12.54 4.46
C VAL A 221 -4.48 -12.14 4.96
N GLU A 222 -5.35 -13.12 5.09
CA GLU A 222 -6.69 -12.94 5.64
C GLU A 222 -6.71 -13.35 7.11
N LEU A 223 -7.47 -12.62 7.90
CA LEU A 223 -7.74 -12.94 9.31
C LEU A 223 -8.83 -14.00 9.36
N ASN A 224 -8.55 -15.10 10.03
CA ASN A 224 -9.51 -16.18 10.30
C ASN A 224 -10.44 -15.84 11.46
#